data_889f3be8993db825a546feb77302c6a8
#
_entry.id   889f3be8993db825a546feb77302c6a8
#
_cell.length_a   1.000
_cell.length_b   1.000
_cell.length_c   1.000
_cell.angle_alpha   90.00
_cell.angle_beta   90.00
_cell.angle_gamma   90.00
#
_symmetry.space_group_name_H-M   'P 1'
#
loop_
_entity.id
_entity.type
_entity.pdbx_description
1 polymer ?
#
loop_
_entity_poly.entity_id
_entity_poly.type
_entity_poly.pdbx_seq_one_letter_code
_entity_poly.pdbx_strand_id
1 'polypeptide(L)'
;MSTNPDEDRTYLSQPDTAFLTKARITDWETDKTFSTDWAGNHFFLWAELLHGLQEKPVRILEIGSWEGRSALFFLNYLPLSRIVCIDTFEGNVEHRLDSDFRGLVFKAEGQFDFNLAGFADRLEKIKGSSATVLPTLAISGRRFDLAYVDGSHMAADVYNDAVLTWSIMESGGIVIFDDYEWPLMGDDRQRPKLGIDAFLTAVSGEYRELHRAYQLVIAKR
;
A
#
# COMPACT_ATOMS: atom_id res chain seq x y z
N MET A 1 -41.29 -8.34 -27.48
CA MET A 1 -39.98 -7.95 -27.96
C MET A 1 -39.14 -7.78 -26.74
N SER A 2 -38.32 -8.77 -26.47
CA SER A 2 -37.45 -8.82 -25.28
C SER A 2 -36.11 -8.14 -25.64
N THR A 3 -35.80 -7.03 -25.02
CA THR A 3 -34.51 -6.38 -25.14
C THR A 3 -33.52 -7.10 -24.22
N ASN A 4 -32.46 -7.63 -24.81
CA ASN A 4 -31.37 -8.34 -24.18
C ASN A 4 -30.55 -7.36 -23.32
N PRO A 5 -30.32 -7.62 -22.01
CA PRO A 5 -29.58 -6.72 -21.13
C PRO A 5 -28.04 -6.78 -21.32
N ASP A 6 -27.52 -7.55 -22.27
CA ASP A 6 -26.08 -7.77 -22.48
C ASP A 6 -25.42 -6.88 -23.54
N GLU A 7 -26.14 -5.93 -24.16
CA GLU A 7 -25.57 -5.07 -25.23
C GLU A 7 -24.94 -3.76 -24.76
N ASP A 8 -24.95 -3.44 -23.46
CA ASP A 8 -24.41 -2.17 -22.94
C ASP A 8 -23.05 -2.29 -22.22
N ARG A 9 -22.28 -3.35 -22.52
CA ARG A 9 -20.92 -3.56 -21.97
C ARG A 9 -19.77 -3.25 -22.90
N THR A 10 -19.99 -2.57 -23.99
CA THR A 10 -18.99 -2.35 -25.03
C THR A 10 -18.55 -0.90 -25.17
N TYR A 11 -18.24 -0.18 -24.13
CA TYR A 11 -17.42 1.04 -24.19
C TYR A 11 -16.73 1.36 -22.86
N LEU A 12 -16.21 0.37 -22.14
CA LEU A 12 -14.99 0.60 -21.39
C LEU A 12 -13.87 0.40 -22.40
N SER A 13 -13.41 1.50 -22.99
CA SER A 13 -12.14 1.53 -23.73
C SER A 13 -11.13 0.78 -22.87
N GLN A 14 -10.45 -0.23 -23.46
CA GLN A 14 -9.33 -0.88 -22.78
C GLN A 14 -8.45 0.24 -22.22
N PRO A 15 -8.12 0.24 -20.92
CA PRO A 15 -7.24 1.27 -20.40
C PRO A 15 -6.02 1.30 -21.29
N ASP A 16 -5.67 2.49 -21.74
CA ASP A 16 -4.52 2.68 -22.61
C ASP A 16 -3.31 2.13 -21.87
N THR A 17 -2.91 0.89 -22.19
CA THR A 17 -1.85 0.14 -21.54
C THR A 17 -0.47 0.78 -21.73
N ALA A 18 -0.43 1.99 -22.30
CA ALA A 18 0.76 2.81 -22.46
C ALA A 18 1.46 3.13 -21.11
N PHE A 19 0.76 3.01 -19.96
CA PHE A 19 1.27 3.50 -18.67
C PHE A 19 2.09 2.49 -17.90
N LEU A 20 1.76 1.20 -17.95
CA LEU A 20 2.50 0.14 -17.30
C LEU A 20 2.47 -1.13 -18.15
N THR A 21 3.61 -1.77 -18.33
CA THR A 21 3.74 -3.07 -19.00
C THR A 21 4.44 -4.06 -18.10
N LYS A 22 4.21 -5.36 -18.31
CA LYS A 22 4.95 -6.41 -17.61
C LYS A 22 6.46 -6.28 -17.84
N ALA A 23 6.89 -5.89 -19.03
CA ALA A 23 8.30 -5.68 -19.35
C ALA A 23 8.92 -4.58 -18.46
N ARG A 24 8.23 -3.44 -18.25
CA ARG A 24 8.70 -2.39 -17.35
C ARG A 24 8.82 -2.88 -15.91
N ILE A 25 7.86 -3.66 -15.41
CA ILE A 25 7.93 -4.26 -14.08
C ILE A 25 9.17 -5.16 -13.99
N THR A 26 9.37 -6.04 -14.97
CA THR A 26 10.53 -6.93 -15.03
C THR A 26 11.85 -6.12 -15.04
N ASP A 27 11.92 -5.03 -15.81
CA ASP A 27 13.10 -4.16 -15.84
C ASP A 27 13.38 -3.54 -14.46
N TRP A 28 12.35 -3.09 -13.74
CA TRP A 28 12.50 -2.53 -12.39
C TRP A 28 12.96 -3.54 -11.36
N GLU A 29 12.58 -4.81 -11.55
CA GLU A 29 12.93 -5.94 -10.68
C GLU A 29 14.24 -6.62 -11.10
N THR A 30 14.86 -6.19 -12.20
CA THR A 30 16.18 -6.70 -12.60
C THR A 30 17.19 -6.46 -11.49
N ASP A 31 17.97 -7.48 -11.15
CA ASP A 31 18.95 -7.46 -10.05
C ASP A 31 18.34 -7.22 -8.64
N LYS A 32 17.03 -7.42 -8.47
CA LYS A 32 16.36 -7.41 -7.18
C LYS A 32 16.06 -8.84 -6.72
N THR A 33 15.86 -9.01 -5.44
CA THR A 33 15.55 -10.31 -4.85
C THR A 33 14.34 -10.19 -3.94
N PHE A 34 13.25 -10.87 -4.29
CA PHE A 34 12.04 -10.94 -3.48
C PHE A 34 11.73 -12.40 -3.18
N SER A 35 11.46 -12.71 -1.91
CA SER A 35 11.08 -14.06 -1.49
C SER A 35 9.59 -14.35 -1.71
N THR A 36 8.77 -13.29 -1.82
CA THR A 36 7.32 -13.38 -1.98
C THR A 36 6.82 -12.39 -3.03
N ASP A 37 5.66 -12.67 -3.62
CA ASP A 37 4.95 -11.76 -4.51
C ASP A 37 3.54 -11.48 -3.96
N TRP A 38 3.47 -10.62 -2.95
CA TRP A 38 2.19 -10.18 -2.39
C TRP A 38 1.65 -8.92 -3.05
N ALA A 39 2.52 -8.03 -3.55
CA ALA A 39 2.14 -6.75 -4.14
C ALA A 39 1.94 -6.77 -5.67
N GLY A 40 2.63 -7.65 -6.40
CA GLY A 40 2.71 -7.59 -7.87
C GLY A 40 1.37 -7.69 -8.59
N ASN A 41 0.40 -8.41 -8.03
CA ASN A 41 -0.94 -8.54 -8.59
C ASN A 41 -1.73 -7.21 -8.59
N HIS A 42 -1.31 -6.22 -7.79
CA HIS A 42 -1.98 -4.94 -7.64
C HIS A 42 -1.36 -3.81 -8.47
N PHE A 43 -0.18 -4.00 -9.06
CA PHE A 43 0.55 -2.96 -9.77
C PHE A 43 -0.23 -2.30 -10.90
N PHE A 44 -1.02 -3.06 -11.66
CA PHE A 44 -1.84 -2.51 -12.75
C PHE A 44 -2.98 -1.65 -12.23
N LEU A 45 -3.63 -2.07 -11.14
CA LEU A 45 -4.66 -1.27 -10.45
C LEU A 45 -4.05 0.03 -9.91
N TRP A 46 -2.89 -0.06 -9.24
CA TRP A 46 -2.20 1.12 -8.74
C TRP A 46 -1.79 2.07 -9.86
N ALA A 47 -1.28 1.52 -10.97
CA ALA A 47 -0.92 2.32 -12.14
C ALA A 47 -2.12 3.10 -12.70
N GLU A 48 -3.29 2.48 -12.80
CA GLU A 48 -4.52 3.12 -13.24
C GLU A 48 -4.93 4.26 -12.27
N LEU A 49 -5.00 3.97 -10.98
CA LEU A 49 -5.46 4.92 -9.97
C LEU A 49 -4.49 6.09 -9.75
N LEU A 50 -3.18 5.84 -9.91
CA LEU A 50 -2.12 6.82 -9.62
C LEU A 50 -1.58 7.52 -10.88
N HIS A 51 -2.11 7.21 -12.06
CA HIS A 51 -1.61 7.75 -13.32
C HIS A 51 -1.49 9.27 -13.32
N GLY A 52 -2.48 9.98 -12.81
CA GLY A 52 -2.47 11.44 -12.73
C GLY A 52 -1.43 12.05 -11.78
N LEU A 53 -0.64 11.22 -11.09
CA LEU A 53 0.42 11.64 -10.17
C LEU A 53 1.84 11.51 -10.75
N GLN A 54 2.03 10.91 -11.92
CA GLN A 54 3.36 10.60 -12.47
C GLN A 54 4.24 11.84 -12.69
N GLU A 55 3.65 12.96 -13.06
CA GLU A 55 4.35 14.21 -13.33
C GLU A 55 4.37 15.17 -12.14
N LYS A 56 4.00 14.70 -10.96
CA LYS A 56 3.90 15.51 -9.75
C LYS A 56 4.89 15.04 -8.68
N PRO A 57 5.45 15.96 -7.88
CA PRO A 57 6.15 15.56 -6.67
C PRO A 57 5.12 14.97 -5.67
N VAL A 58 5.29 13.71 -5.32
CA VAL A 58 4.39 12.96 -4.43
C VAL A 58 5.14 12.54 -3.19
N ARG A 59 4.61 12.87 -2.02
CA ARG A 59 5.12 12.40 -0.72
C ARG A 59 4.34 11.14 -0.35
N ILE A 60 5.05 10.02 -0.28
CA ILE A 60 4.46 8.71 -0.04
C ILE A 60 4.79 8.25 1.38
N LEU A 61 3.80 7.68 2.05
CA LEU A 61 3.93 6.94 3.29
C LEU A 61 3.64 5.47 3.03
N GLU A 62 4.50 4.59 3.48
CA GLU A 62 4.27 3.15 3.45
C GLU A 62 4.40 2.58 4.86
N ILE A 63 3.42 1.78 5.26
CA ILE A 63 3.39 1.05 6.54
C ILE A 63 3.37 -0.44 6.21
N GLY A 64 4.42 -1.15 6.62
CA GLY A 64 4.65 -2.52 6.19
C GLY A 64 5.34 -2.58 4.83
N SER A 65 6.65 -2.60 4.83
CA SER A 65 7.43 -2.54 3.59
C SER A 65 8.07 -3.87 3.20
N TRP A 66 8.21 -4.79 4.17
CA TRP A 66 8.81 -6.10 3.96
C TRP A 66 10.13 -6.00 3.20
N GLU A 67 10.25 -6.65 2.04
CA GLU A 67 11.44 -6.61 1.17
C GLU A 67 11.45 -5.41 0.19
N GLY A 68 10.49 -4.48 0.30
CA GLY A 68 10.42 -3.22 -0.44
C GLY A 68 9.87 -3.31 -1.86
N ARG A 69 9.08 -4.33 -2.21
CA ARG A 69 8.57 -4.51 -3.56
C ARG A 69 7.53 -3.46 -3.95
N SER A 70 6.61 -3.12 -3.06
CA SER A 70 5.66 -2.03 -3.20
C SER A 70 6.35 -0.67 -3.28
N ALA A 71 7.31 -0.40 -2.40
CA ALA A 71 8.13 0.80 -2.45
C ALA A 71 8.91 0.93 -3.78
N LEU A 72 9.48 -0.18 -4.28
CA LEU A 72 10.16 -0.21 -5.59
C LEU A 72 9.18 0.19 -6.71
N PHE A 73 7.96 -0.34 -6.70
CA PHE A 73 6.93 0.05 -7.65
C PHE A 73 6.63 1.54 -7.58
N PHE A 74 6.32 2.08 -6.40
CA PHE A 74 5.99 3.51 -6.25
C PHE A 74 7.12 4.42 -6.69
N LEU A 75 8.36 4.13 -6.34
CA LEU A 75 9.53 4.93 -6.71
C LEU A 75 9.82 4.93 -8.21
N ASN A 76 9.53 3.83 -8.91
CA ASN A 76 9.69 3.74 -10.37
C ASN A 76 8.50 4.30 -11.12
N TYR A 77 7.27 4.04 -10.66
CA TYR A 77 6.05 4.49 -11.31
C TYR A 77 5.82 5.99 -11.13
N LEU A 78 6.20 6.54 -9.97
CA LEU A 78 6.11 7.96 -9.63
C LEU A 78 7.54 8.56 -9.50
N PRO A 79 8.20 8.89 -10.61
CA PRO A 79 9.64 9.20 -10.62
C PRO A 79 10.02 10.45 -9.83
N LEU A 80 9.06 11.35 -9.57
CA LEU A 80 9.27 12.57 -8.77
C LEU A 80 8.89 12.39 -7.28
N SER A 81 8.53 11.16 -6.86
CA SER A 81 8.12 10.88 -5.49
C SER A 81 9.30 10.79 -4.51
N ARG A 82 8.96 11.01 -3.23
CA ARG A 82 9.77 10.63 -2.07
C ARG A 82 8.91 9.75 -1.18
N ILE A 83 9.50 8.69 -0.63
CA ILE A 83 8.79 7.72 0.20
C ILE A 83 9.40 7.61 1.59
N VAL A 84 8.53 7.52 2.60
CA VAL A 84 8.87 7.10 3.96
C VAL A 84 8.30 5.70 4.15
N CYS A 85 9.17 4.74 4.41
CA CYS A 85 8.82 3.35 4.67
C CYS A 85 8.98 3.07 6.17
N ILE A 86 7.89 2.64 6.81
CA ILE A 86 7.85 2.26 8.23
C ILE A 86 7.64 0.75 8.30
N ASP A 87 8.57 0.04 8.91
CA ASP A 87 8.45 -1.39 9.17
C ASP A 87 9.23 -1.77 10.42
N THR A 88 8.74 -2.74 11.16
CA THR A 88 9.47 -3.34 12.27
C THR A 88 10.51 -4.33 11.81
N PHE A 89 10.32 -4.91 10.61
CA PHE A 89 11.04 -6.06 10.07
C PHE A 89 11.02 -7.29 10.99
N GLU A 90 9.97 -7.39 11.80
CA GLU A 90 9.75 -8.51 12.73
C GLU A 90 8.68 -9.49 12.23
N GLY A 91 8.01 -9.13 11.11
CA GLY A 91 6.88 -9.87 10.56
C GLY A 91 5.64 -9.85 11.46
N ASN A 92 4.51 -10.25 10.90
CA ASN A 92 3.25 -10.41 11.60
C ASN A 92 3.23 -11.69 12.46
N VAL A 93 2.18 -11.87 13.25
CA VAL A 93 2.03 -13.04 14.15
C VAL A 93 2.07 -14.34 13.35
N GLU A 94 1.37 -14.41 12.21
CA GLU A 94 1.36 -15.57 11.33
C GLU A 94 2.75 -15.89 10.77
N HIS A 95 3.54 -14.90 10.39
CA HIS A 95 4.90 -15.10 9.88
C HIS A 95 5.84 -15.69 10.96
N ARG A 96 5.58 -15.38 12.24
CA ARG A 96 6.37 -15.91 13.36
C ARG A 96 5.96 -17.33 13.75
N LEU A 97 4.69 -17.69 13.50
CA LEU A 97 4.17 -19.02 13.82
C LEU A 97 4.48 -20.04 12.72
N ASP A 98 4.54 -19.61 11.47
CA ASP A 98 4.86 -20.46 10.34
C ASP A 98 6.39 -20.62 10.19
N SER A 99 6.85 -21.88 10.14
CA SER A 99 8.27 -22.20 10.02
C SER A 99 8.88 -21.73 8.71
N ASP A 100 8.11 -21.73 7.63
CA ASP A 100 8.58 -21.36 6.29
C ASP A 100 8.83 -19.85 6.19
N PHE A 101 7.97 -19.04 6.82
CA PHE A 101 8.12 -17.59 6.84
C PHE A 101 9.14 -17.09 7.87
N ARG A 102 9.36 -17.82 8.98
CA ARG A 102 10.29 -17.38 10.03
C ARG A 102 11.71 -17.12 9.51
N GLY A 103 12.19 -17.92 8.57
CA GLY A 103 13.50 -17.72 7.93
C GLY A 103 13.55 -16.49 7.01
N LEU A 104 12.42 -16.08 6.44
CA LEU A 104 12.30 -14.91 5.58
C LEU A 104 12.30 -13.61 6.40
N VAL A 105 11.64 -13.59 7.57
CA VAL A 105 11.61 -12.42 8.46
C VAL A 105 13.03 -11.94 8.80
N PHE A 106 13.96 -12.85 9.11
CA PHE A 106 15.35 -12.47 9.42
C PHE A 106 16.10 -11.83 8.24
N LYS A 107 15.63 -12.02 7.01
CA LYS A 107 16.28 -11.50 5.81
C LYS A 107 15.59 -10.24 5.28
N ALA A 108 14.34 -10.00 5.67
CA ALA A 108 13.50 -8.98 5.06
C ALA A 108 14.13 -7.59 5.07
N GLU A 109 14.69 -7.15 6.21
CA GLU A 109 15.36 -5.84 6.29
C GLU A 109 16.56 -5.73 5.35
N GLY A 110 17.41 -6.78 5.32
CA GLY A 110 18.58 -6.78 4.42
C GLY A 110 18.19 -6.81 2.94
N GLN A 111 17.12 -7.52 2.60
CA GLN A 111 16.56 -7.52 1.24
C GLN A 111 15.95 -6.17 0.86
N PHE A 112 15.22 -5.53 1.78
CA PHE A 112 14.73 -4.17 1.60
C PHE A 112 15.89 -3.20 1.26
N ASP A 113 16.94 -3.20 2.07
CA ASP A 113 18.10 -2.34 1.87
C ASP A 113 18.79 -2.62 0.52
N PHE A 114 18.94 -3.89 0.15
CA PHE A 114 19.51 -4.31 -1.13
C PHE A 114 18.64 -3.87 -2.32
N ASN A 115 17.34 -4.16 -2.25
CA ASN A 115 16.43 -3.88 -3.36
C ASN A 115 16.27 -2.39 -3.64
N LEU A 116 16.32 -1.56 -2.60
CA LEU A 116 16.06 -0.13 -2.69
C LEU A 116 17.33 0.74 -2.62
N ALA A 117 18.53 0.15 -2.64
CA ALA A 117 19.80 0.88 -2.54
C ALA A 117 19.95 2.02 -3.58
N GLY A 118 19.37 1.85 -4.78
CA GLY A 118 19.42 2.85 -5.85
C GLY A 118 18.54 4.09 -5.62
N PHE A 119 17.75 4.13 -4.54
CA PHE A 119 16.78 5.19 -4.26
C PHE A 119 17.08 5.98 -2.97
N ALA A 120 18.29 5.90 -2.44
CA ALA A 120 18.67 6.49 -1.15
C ALA A 120 18.38 8.01 -1.05
N ASP A 121 18.36 8.72 -2.17
CA ASP A 121 18.04 10.15 -2.22
C ASP A 121 16.54 10.46 -2.11
N ARG A 122 15.67 9.46 -2.34
CA ARG A 122 14.21 9.57 -2.34
C ARG A 122 13.50 8.67 -1.33
N LEU A 123 14.25 7.84 -0.61
CA LEU A 123 13.78 6.86 0.35
C LEU A 123 14.22 7.21 1.77
N GLU A 124 13.29 7.24 2.70
CA GLU A 124 13.57 7.29 4.14
C GLU A 124 13.02 5.99 4.77
N LYS A 125 13.92 5.13 5.26
CA LYS A 125 13.56 3.94 6.02
C LYS A 125 13.49 4.29 7.51
N ILE A 126 12.37 4.00 8.16
CA ILE A 126 12.18 4.14 9.60
C ILE A 126 11.83 2.77 10.17
N LYS A 127 12.81 2.14 10.82
CA LYS A 127 12.58 0.89 11.53
C LYS A 127 11.86 1.14 12.84
N GLY A 128 10.63 0.64 12.96
CA GLY A 128 9.82 0.80 14.16
C GLY A 128 8.34 0.47 13.92
N SER A 129 7.58 0.46 15.00
CA SER A 129 6.14 0.30 14.94
C SER A 129 5.47 1.56 14.42
N SER A 130 4.50 1.43 13.50
CA SER A 130 3.65 2.50 13.01
C SER A 130 3.01 3.30 14.15
N ALA A 131 2.55 2.61 15.21
CA ALA A 131 1.94 3.23 16.38
C ALA A 131 2.87 4.23 17.11
N THR A 132 4.18 4.07 17.00
CA THR A 132 5.17 5.00 17.61
C THR A 132 5.69 6.03 16.60
N VAL A 133 5.84 5.64 15.34
CA VAL A 133 6.43 6.50 14.30
C VAL A 133 5.42 7.51 13.77
N LEU A 134 4.17 7.12 13.48
CA LEU A 134 3.16 8.02 12.92
C LEU A 134 2.89 9.27 13.79
N PRO A 135 2.74 9.16 15.13
CA PRO A 135 2.62 10.34 15.99
C PRO A 135 3.83 11.29 15.88
N THR A 136 5.05 10.74 15.75
CA THR A 136 6.26 11.55 15.58
C THR A 136 6.26 12.31 14.25
N LEU A 137 5.83 11.66 13.16
CA LEU A 137 5.66 12.32 11.86
C LEU A 137 4.59 13.42 11.92
N ALA A 138 3.47 13.18 12.62
CA ALA A 138 2.42 14.18 12.83
C ALA A 138 2.93 15.41 13.60
N ILE A 139 3.65 15.21 14.71
CA ILE A 139 4.22 16.26 15.54
C ILE A 139 5.25 17.08 14.75
N SER A 140 6.05 16.43 13.89
CA SER A 140 7.02 17.10 13.02
C SER A 140 6.38 17.88 11.85
N GLY A 141 5.06 17.85 11.72
CA GLY A 141 4.34 18.54 10.64
C GLY A 141 4.42 17.84 9.28
N ARG A 142 4.87 16.58 9.23
CA ARG A 142 4.93 15.81 7.97
C ARG A 142 3.52 15.61 7.41
N ARG A 143 3.40 15.70 6.07
CA ARG A 143 2.16 15.47 5.33
C ARG A 143 2.44 14.63 4.11
N PHE A 144 1.44 13.84 3.69
CA PHE A 144 1.57 12.86 2.61
C PHE A 144 0.43 13.00 1.59
N ASP A 145 0.75 12.71 0.34
CA ASP A 145 -0.16 12.76 -0.80
C ASP A 145 -0.68 11.37 -1.17
N LEU A 146 0.09 10.34 -0.85
CA LEU A 146 -0.24 8.92 -1.03
C LEU A 146 0.19 8.14 0.21
N ALA A 147 -0.67 7.24 0.69
CA ALA A 147 -0.32 6.28 1.71
C ALA A 147 -0.69 4.85 1.28
N TYR A 148 0.18 3.89 1.59
CA TYR A 148 -0.08 2.46 1.48
C TYR A 148 0.03 1.85 2.88
N VAL A 149 -1.06 1.24 3.33
CA VAL A 149 -1.20 0.67 4.68
C VAL A 149 -1.32 -0.84 4.54
N ASP A 150 -0.23 -1.53 4.84
CA ASP A 150 -0.02 -2.98 4.69
C ASP A 150 0.83 -3.52 5.85
N GLY A 151 0.53 -3.08 7.08
CA GLY A 151 1.32 -3.42 8.26
C GLY A 151 0.84 -4.67 8.97
N SER A 152 -0.08 -4.51 9.90
CA SER A 152 -0.65 -5.59 10.72
C SER A 152 -1.97 -6.08 10.14
N HIS A 153 -2.29 -7.38 10.33
CA HIS A 153 -3.61 -7.93 10.03
C HIS A 153 -4.55 -7.89 11.24
N MET A 154 -4.11 -7.37 12.37
CA MET A 154 -4.96 -7.20 13.55
C MET A 154 -5.87 -5.98 13.39
N ALA A 155 -7.17 -6.16 13.50
CA ALA A 155 -8.16 -5.09 13.28
C ALA A 155 -7.90 -3.82 14.09
N ALA A 156 -7.44 -3.97 15.34
CA ALA A 156 -7.12 -2.83 16.21
C ALA A 156 -5.91 -2.04 15.71
N ASP A 157 -4.87 -2.73 15.23
CA ASP A 157 -3.67 -2.09 14.70
C ASP A 157 -4.00 -1.36 13.40
N VAL A 158 -4.74 -2.03 12.48
CA VAL A 158 -5.18 -1.43 11.21
C VAL A 158 -6.05 -0.20 11.43
N TYR A 159 -6.97 -0.25 12.41
CA TYR A 159 -7.75 0.93 12.80
C TYR A 159 -6.87 2.09 13.26
N ASN A 160 -5.89 1.80 14.13
CA ASN A 160 -4.95 2.80 14.62
C ASN A 160 -4.10 3.39 13.50
N ASP A 161 -3.59 2.55 12.61
CA ASP A 161 -2.81 2.98 11.44
C ASP A 161 -3.64 3.85 10.50
N ALA A 162 -4.91 3.48 10.26
CA ALA A 162 -5.83 4.26 9.44
C ALA A 162 -6.07 5.67 10.03
N VAL A 163 -6.38 5.76 11.33
CA VAL A 163 -6.65 7.04 12.01
C VAL A 163 -5.41 7.93 12.00
N LEU A 164 -4.26 7.40 12.36
CA LEU A 164 -3.02 8.17 12.42
C LEU A 164 -2.56 8.62 11.03
N THR A 165 -2.61 7.72 10.04
CA THR A 165 -2.31 8.04 8.63
C THR A 165 -3.23 9.13 8.12
N TRP A 166 -4.56 9.01 8.35
CA TRP A 166 -5.53 10.01 7.91
C TRP A 166 -5.23 11.40 8.44
N SER A 167 -4.75 11.51 9.68
CA SER A 167 -4.42 12.78 10.32
C SER A 167 -3.28 13.54 9.62
N ILE A 168 -2.41 12.83 8.91
CA ILE A 168 -1.25 13.38 8.20
C ILE A 168 -1.37 13.32 6.67
N MET A 169 -2.53 12.92 6.14
CA MET A 169 -2.85 13.02 4.71
C MET A 169 -3.29 14.42 4.32
N GLU A 170 -2.81 14.88 3.18
CA GLU A 170 -3.32 16.11 2.54
C GLU A 170 -4.75 15.92 2.00
N SER A 171 -5.48 17.02 1.82
CA SER A 171 -6.73 17.00 1.06
C SER A 171 -6.45 16.58 -0.40
N GLY A 172 -7.26 15.69 -0.95
CA GLY A 172 -7.02 15.05 -2.25
C GLY A 172 -6.04 13.87 -2.19
N GLY A 173 -5.39 13.64 -1.06
CA GLY A 173 -4.46 12.50 -0.88
C GLY A 173 -5.16 11.17 -0.94
N ILE A 174 -4.46 10.16 -1.45
CA ILE A 174 -4.98 8.80 -1.66
C ILE A 174 -4.44 7.87 -0.58
N VAL A 175 -5.32 7.05 -0.01
CA VAL A 175 -4.93 5.97 0.91
C VAL A 175 -5.34 4.64 0.30
N ILE A 176 -4.37 3.73 0.21
CA ILE A 176 -4.55 2.34 -0.20
C ILE A 176 -4.46 1.49 1.07
N PHE A 177 -5.53 0.81 1.43
CA PHE A 177 -5.54 -0.19 2.48
C PHE A 177 -5.42 -1.57 1.83
N ASP A 178 -4.37 -2.30 2.16
CA ASP A 178 -4.25 -3.69 1.76
C ASP A 178 -5.12 -4.60 2.61
N ASP A 179 -5.28 -5.83 2.18
CA ASP A 179 -5.92 -6.91 2.94
C ASP A 179 -7.36 -6.62 3.40
N TYR A 180 -8.07 -5.72 2.71
CA TYR A 180 -9.43 -5.38 3.09
C TYR A 180 -10.34 -6.62 3.09
N GLU A 181 -10.17 -7.53 2.14
CA GLU A 181 -10.89 -8.81 2.09
C GLU A 181 -9.99 -10.00 2.51
N TRP A 182 -8.99 -9.75 3.36
CA TRP A 182 -8.13 -10.82 3.90
C TRP A 182 -8.97 -11.94 4.50
N PRO A 183 -8.77 -13.20 4.08
CA PRO A 183 -9.55 -14.32 4.58
C PRO A 183 -9.17 -14.61 6.05
N LEU A 184 -10.19 -14.90 6.85
CA LEU A 184 -10.03 -15.25 8.26
C LEU A 184 -9.02 -16.38 8.49
N MET A 185 -8.02 -16.13 9.30
CA MET A 185 -7.07 -17.13 9.80
C MET A 185 -7.52 -17.76 11.13
N GLY A 186 -8.86 -17.83 11.38
CA GLY A 186 -9.42 -18.47 12.56
C GLY A 186 -9.63 -17.58 13.79
N ASP A 187 -9.23 -16.31 13.75
CA ASP A 187 -9.46 -15.33 14.82
C ASP A 187 -10.12 -14.07 14.25
N ASP A 188 -11.31 -13.71 14.76
CA ASP A 188 -12.03 -12.51 14.31
C ASP A 188 -11.23 -11.22 14.52
N ARG A 189 -10.25 -11.21 15.42
CA ARG A 189 -9.34 -10.06 15.62
C ARG A 189 -8.36 -9.88 14.45
N GLN A 190 -8.08 -10.93 13.69
CA GLN A 190 -7.27 -10.92 12.47
C GLN A 190 -8.15 -10.61 11.26
N ARG A 191 -8.74 -9.43 11.27
CA ARG A 191 -9.64 -8.94 10.20
C ARG A 191 -9.35 -7.48 9.92
N PRO A 192 -8.44 -7.16 9.01
CA PRO A 192 -8.18 -5.78 8.59
C PRO A 192 -9.45 -5.00 8.27
N LYS A 193 -10.40 -5.64 7.58
CA LYS A 193 -11.71 -5.08 7.24
C LYS A 193 -12.46 -4.49 8.43
N LEU A 194 -12.45 -5.14 9.60
CA LEU A 194 -13.15 -4.60 10.78
C LEU A 194 -12.54 -3.27 11.24
N GLY A 195 -11.23 -3.17 11.23
CA GLY A 195 -10.52 -1.93 11.56
C GLY A 195 -10.79 -0.83 10.54
N ILE A 196 -10.72 -1.17 9.25
CA ILE A 196 -10.98 -0.24 8.16
C ILE A 196 -12.43 0.25 8.17
N ASP A 197 -13.42 -0.63 8.30
CA ASP A 197 -14.84 -0.24 8.33
C ASP A 197 -15.19 0.64 9.53
N ALA A 198 -14.59 0.38 10.70
CA ALA A 198 -14.72 1.25 11.87
C ALA A 198 -14.14 2.64 11.61
N PHE A 199 -12.95 2.73 11.00
CA PHE A 199 -12.34 3.98 10.56
C PHE A 199 -13.22 4.72 9.55
N LEU A 200 -13.71 4.05 8.50
CA LEU A 200 -14.57 4.66 7.48
C LEU A 200 -15.86 5.25 8.08
N THR A 201 -16.40 4.58 9.10
CA THR A 201 -17.56 5.08 9.84
C THR A 201 -17.24 6.39 10.54
N ALA A 202 -16.06 6.48 11.16
CA ALA A 202 -15.62 7.68 11.89
C ALA A 202 -15.37 8.89 10.95
N VAL A 203 -14.90 8.65 9.72
CA VAL A 203 -14.61 9.70 8.72
C VAL A 203 -15.69 9.78 7.62
N SER A 204 -16.91 9.35 7.92
CA SER A 204 -18.02 9.36 6.96
C SER A 204 -18.26 10.76 6.37
N GLY A 205 -18.29 10.83 5.03
CA GLY A 205 -18.43 12.09 4.30
C GLY A 205 -17.12 12.82 3.99
N GLU A 206 -16.00 12.45 4.61
CA GLU A 206 -14.68 13.09 4.42
C GLU A 206 -13.84 12.43 3.32
N TYR A 207 -14.32 11.36 2.71
CA TYR A 207 -13.59 10.64 1.65
C TYR A 207 -14.46 10.38 0.42
N ARG A 208 -13.80 10.02 -0.67
CA ARG A 208 -14.39 9.43 -1.87
C ARG A 208 -13.74 8.08 -2.10
N GLU A 209 -14.55 7.02 -2.23
CA GLU A 209 -14.07 5.69 -2.58
C GLU A 209 -13.63 5.68 -4.05
N LEU A 210 -12.46 5.13 -4.32
CA LEU A 210 -11.88 4.98 -5.65
C LEU A 210 -11.93 3.53 -6.13
N HIS A 211 -11.74 2.59 -5.20
CA HIS A 211 -11.77 1.15 -5.49
C HIS A 211 -12.13 0.38 -4.22
N ARG A 212 -12.89 -0.71 -4.38
CA ARG A 212 -13.19 -1.66 -3.30
C ARG A 212 -13.21 -3.08 -3.86
N ALA A 213 -12.25 -3.87 -3.45
CA ALA A 213 -12.14 -5.31 -3.67
C ALA A 213 -11.24 -5.91 -2.58
N TYR A 214 -10.25 -6.72 -2.93
CA TYR A 214 -9.24 -7.21 -1.99
C TYR A 214 -8.50 -6.04 -1.29
N GLN A 215 -8.25 -4.96 -2.02
CA GLN A 215 -7.79 -3.68 -1.46
C GLN A 215 -8.94 -2.66 -1.45
N LEU A 216 -8.89 -1.74 -0.49
CA LEU A 216 -9.74 -0.57 -0.46
C LEU A 216 -8.89 0.67 -0.76
N VAL A 217 -9.32 1.49 -1.71
CA VAL A 217 -8.64 2.75 -2.05
C VAL A 217 -9.61 3.91 -1.90
N ILE A 218 -9.22 4.91 -1.13
CA ILE A 218 -10.01 6.13 -0.89
C ILE A 218 -9.18 7.39 -1.13
N ALA A 219 -9.85 8.46 -1.50
CA ALA A 219 -9.27 9.81 -1.56
C ALA A 219 -9.88 10.70 -0.49
N LYS A 220 -9.05 11.42 0.26
CA LYS A 220 -9.46 12.43 1.24
C LYS A 220 -10.09 13.63 0.53
N ARG A 221 -11.19 14.13 1.05
CA ARG A 221 -11.85 15.34 0.51
C ARG A 221 -11.25 16.63 1.05
#